data_6b4e3c3ec8bcba23dca4d594c276fc85
#
_entry.id   6b4e3c3ec8bcba23dca4d594c276fc85
#
_cell.length_a   1.000
_cell.length_b   1.000
_cell.length_c   1.000
_cell.angle_alpha   90.00
_cell.angle_beta   90.00
_cell.angle_gamma   90.00
#
_symmetry.space_group_name_H-M   'P 1'
#
loop_
_entity.id
_entity.type
_entity.pdbx_description
1 polymer ?
#
loop_
_entity_poly.entity_id
_entity_poly.type
_entity_poly.pdbx_seq_one_letter_code
_entity_poly.pdbx_strand_id
1 'polypeptide(L)'
;MSFDEWIAEHFPKLMGQVQLLPEVLEKDKQQTEFTIPPWDYIDRLATNERSSAGKDYFVEFNDELNRIFDRYGVSPSLLLSIWGIETNFGRTTGTFPTRSALATLAFAGRARRRPYFTAQLQYYCSEIYPLQGEGLPICGSWAGASGHMQFMPETYAKFGAPYSSSGPANIWASIPDALMSAANYLAAEGLHEGDCLIKKPNIETDIGYSWDGINYAADTTVWAKRGVKIEDAKDGEKYFCVSPVGRHGPRILLGGQALALYQYNRSINYVLAVSKLATMIDGGYVDWSWDRTARPLGISEITDLQSVLTDLGYNAGATDGIIGPDTVRAVMQAQTGLGIDADGYPDLGLLACLKTLKY
;
A
#
# COMPACT_ATOMS: atom_id res chain seq x y z
N MET A 1 31.37 -14.53 -9.09
CA MET A 1 30.71 -15.36 -8.04
C MET A 1 29.39 -15.85 -8.61
N SER A 2 29.21 -17.16 -8.70
CA SER A 2 27.94 -17.79 -9.07
C SER A 2 26.88 -17.60 -7.95
N PHE A 3 25.61 -17.91 -8.24
CA PHE A 3 24.55 -17.88 -7.23
C PHE A 3 24.82 -18.85 -6.09
N ASP A 4 25.25 -20.07 -6.41
CA ASP A 4 25.52 -21.11 -5.40
C ASP A 4 26.74 -20.76 -4.53
N GLU A 5 27.80 -20.20 -5.11
CA GLU A 5 28.93 -19.67 -4.35
C GLU A 5 28.53 -18.57 -3.39
N TRP A 6 27.63 -17.64 -3.85
CA TRP A 6 27.13 -16.56 -3.03
C TRP A 6 26.26 -17.07 -1.87
N ILE A 7 25.39 -18.08 -2.11
CA ILE A 7 24.59 -18.72 -1.07
C ILE A 7 25.50 -19.41 -0.06
N ALA A 8 26.51 -20.16 -0.53
CA ALA A 8 27.45 -20.87 0.34
C ALA A 8 28.22 -19.91 1.27
N GLU A 9 28.60 -18.75 0.77
CA GLU A 9 29.34 -17.74 1.53
C GLU A 9 28.46 -16.98 2.51
N HIS A 10 27.26 -16.53 2.08
CA HIS A 10 26.43 -15.60 2.86
C HIS A 10 25.30 -16.30 3.64
N PHE A 11 24.78 -17.41 3.14
CA PHE A 11 23.63 -18.14 3.67
C PHE A 11 23.83 -19.67 3.65
N PRO A 12 24.87 -20.18 4.31
CA PRO A 12 25.26 -21.61 4.20
C PRO A 12 24.15 -22.60 4.61
N LYS A 13 23.23 -22.18 5.50
CA LYS A 13 22.05 -22.98 5.88
C LYS A 13 21.07 -23.21 4.73
N LEU A 14 21.11 -22.41 3.67
CA LEU A 14 20.22 -22.52 2.50
C LEU A 14 20.87 -23.27 1.33
N MET A 15 22.11 -23.76 1.47
CA MET A 15 22.79 -24.53 0.41
C MET A 15 21.92 -25.70 -0.04
N GLY A 16 21.76 -25.84 -1.37
CA GLY A 16 20.97 -26.92 -1.99
C GLY A 16 19.45 -26.78 -1.77
N GLN A 17 19.00 -25.73 -1.05
CA GLN A 17 17.59 -25.52 -0.74
C GLN A 17 16.95 -24.33 -1.47
N VAL A 18 17.73 -23.54 -2.18
CA VAL A 18 17.28 -22.36 -2.94
C VAL A 18 17.70 -22.49 -4.39
N GLN A 19 16.91 -21.89 -5.26
CA GLN A 19 17.16 -21.82 -6.69
C GLN A 19 17.07 -20.39 -7.17
N LEU A 20 17.89 -20.03 -8.14
CA LEU A 20 17.72 -18.76 -8.87
C LEU A 20 16.45 -18.85 -9.71
N LEU A 21 15.54 -17.88 -9.54
CA LEU A 21 14.24 -17.84 -10.21
C LEU A 21 14.23 -16.72 -11.26
N PRO A 22 14.47 -17.02 -12.55
CA PRO A 22 14.48 -15.98 -13.61
C PRO A 22 13.17 -15.20 -13.71
N GLU A 23 12.03 -15.86 -13.52
CA GLU A 23 10.69 -15.21 -13.52
C GLU A 23 10.51 -14.15 -12.42
N VAL A 24 11.21 -14.30 -11.28
CA VAL A 24 11.24 -13.30 -10.20
C VAL A 24 11.96 -12.03 -10.68
N LEU A 25 13.07 -12.20 -11.43
CA LEU A 25 13.80 -11.07 -12.00
C LEU A 25 13.01 -10.35 -13.08
N GLU A 26 12.23 -11.07 -13.89
CA GLU A 26 11.34 -10.45 -14.87
C GLU A 26 10.26 -9.61 -14.19
N LYS A 27 9.64 -10.13 -13.11
CA LYS A 27 8.67 -9.37 -12.32
C LYS A 27 9.29 -8.16 -11.62
N ASP A 28 10.52 -8.25 -11.13
CA ASP A 28 11.23 -7.12 -10.53
C ASP A 28 11.48 -5.98 -11.55
N LYS A 29 11.66 -6.29 -12.83
CA LYS A 29 11.80 -5.29 -13.90
C LYS A 29 10.47 -4.65 -14.31
N GLN A 30 9.36 -5.43 -14.26
CA GLN A 30 8.04 -5.04 -14.77
C GLN A 30 7.16 -4.39 -13.68
N GLN A 31 7.60 -3.33 -13.04
CA GLN A 31 6.76 -2.65 -12.04
C GLN A 31 5.67 -1.81 -12.74
N THR A 32 4.51 -2.42 -13.00
CA THR A 32 3.36 -1.84 -13.73
C THR A 32 2.34 -1.12 -12.84
N GLU A 33 2.59 -0.94 -11.55
CA GLU A 33 1.60 -0.46 -10.57
C GLU A 33 1.10 0.98 -10.81
N PHE A 34 1.79 1.78 -11.62
CA PHE A 34 1.46 3.20 -11.82
C PHE A 34 0.59 3.51 -13.04
N THR A 35 0.07 2.51 -13.74
CA THR A 35 -0.74 2.73 -14.96
C THR A 35 -2.23 2.43 -14.77
N ILE A 36 -2.64 1.91 -13.61
CA ILE A 36 -4.04 1.59 -13.34
C ILE A 36 -4.72 2.80 -12.70
N PRO A 37 -5.85 3.29 -13.27
CA PRO A 37 -6.62 4.37 -12.65
C PRO A 37 -7.00 4.03 -11.20
N PRO A 38 -7.00 5.03 -10.28
CA PRO A 38 -7.37 4.79 -8.88
C PRO A 38 -8.71 4.08 -8.71
N TRP A 39 -9.74 4.49 -9.46
CA TRP A 39 -11.05 3.86 -9.40
C TRP A 39 -11.03 2.38 -9.84
N ASP A 40 -10.28 2.02 -10.89
CA ASP A 40 -10.18 0.64 -11.35
C ASP A 40 -9.42 -0.22 -10.34
N TYR A 41 -8.36 0.33 -9.73
CA TYR A 41 -7.61 -0.34 -8.66
C TYR A 41 -8.52 -0.63 -7.46
N ILE A 42 -9.24 0.39 -7.00
CA ILE A 42 -10.13 0.30 -5.84
C ILE A 42 -11.30 -0.66 -6.12
N ASP A 43 -11.95 -0.53 -7.29
CA ASP A 43 -13.10 -1.36 -7.64
C ASP A 43 -12.74 -2.84 -7.84
N ARG A 44 -11.52 -3.14 -8.30
CA ARG A 44 -11.01 -4.54 -8.38
C ARG A 44 -10.76 -5.15 -7.01
N LEU A 45 -10.43 -4.36 -6.01
CA LEU A 45 -10.10 -4.85 -4.68
C LEU A 45 -11.29 -4.83 -3.74
N ALA A 46 -12.09 -3.77 -3.74
CA ALA A 46 -13.28 -3.62 -2.90
C ALA A 46 -14.54 -4.06 -3.67
N THR A 47 -14.70 -5.36 -3.87
CA THR A 47 -15.85 -5.94 -4.61
C THR A 47 -16.95 -6.41 -3.67
N ASN A 48 -18.18 -6.55 -4.22
CA ASN A 48 -19.31 -7.08 -3.48
C ASN A 48 -19.06 -8.53 -3.02
N GLU A 49 -18.38 -9.34 -3.83
CA GLU A 49 -18.05 -10.73 -3.51
C GLU A 49 -17.10 -10.79 -2.31
N ARG A 50 -16.07 -9.93 -2.27
CA ARG A 50 -15.17 -9.83 -1.11
C ARG A 50 -15.90 -9.32 0.13
N SER A 51 -16.78 -8.32 -0.04
CA SER A 51 -17.59 -7.81 1.08
C SER A 51 -18.50 -8.90 1.64
N SER A 52 -19.18 -9.67 0.81
CA SER A 52 -20.02 -10.79 1.24
C SER A 52 -19.19 -11.84 1.98
N ALA A 53 -18.08 -12.28 1.40
CA ALA A 53 -17.18 -13.24 2.04
C ALA A 53 -16.61 -12.69 3.37
N GLY A 54 -16.29 -11.41 3.43
CA GLY A 54 -15.85 -10.76 4.66
C GLY A 54 -16.90 -10.78 5.78
N LYS A 55 -18.19 -10.58 5.42
CA LYS A 55 -19.32 -10.73 6.36
C LYS A 55 -19.49 -12.16 6.86
N ASP A 56 -19.34 -13.14 5.98
CA ASP A 56 -19.41 -14.55 6.36
C ASP A 56 -18.28 -14.90 7.34
N TYR A 57 -17.03 -14.46 7.06
CA TYR A 57 -15.89 -14.65 7.94
C TYR A 57 -15.99 -13.83 9.24
N PHE A 58 -16.66 -12.69 9.22
CA PHE A 58 -16.94 -11.94 10.45
C PHE A 58 -17.78 -12.77 11.44
N VAL A 59 -18.76 -13.51 10.91
CA VAL A 59 -19.58 -14.42 11.73
C VAL A 59 -18.79 -15.65 12.15
N GLU A 60 -18.03 -16.26 11.23
CA GLU A 60 -17.25 -17.48 11.48
C GLU A 60 -16.17 -17.28 12.55
N PHE A 61 -15.44 -16.14 12.51
CA PHE A 61 -14.33 -15.82 13.43
C PHE A 61 -14.70 -14.77 14.47
N ASN A 62 -15.98 -14.67 14.84
CA ASN A 62 -16.47 -13.60 15.73
C ASN A 62 -15.73 -13.54 17.07
N ASP A 63 -15.53 -14.69 17.72
CA ASP A 63 -14.88 -14.75 19.02
C ASP A 63 -13.40 -14.37 18.95
N GLU A 64 -12.70 -14.82 17.89
CA GLU A 64 -11.31 -14.49 17.66
C GLU A 64 -11.14 -13.01 17.34
N LEU A 65 -11.98 -12.47 16.49
CA LEU A 65 -11.96 -11.06 16.10
C LEU A 65 -12.25 -10.13 17.28
N ASN A 66 -13.21 -10.47 18.11
CA ASN A 66 -13.51 -9.70 19.33
C ASN A 66 -12.33 -9.72 20.32
N ARG A 67 -11.72 -10.88 20.52
CA ARG A 67 -10.53 -10.98 21.38
C ARG A 67 -9.34 -10.20 20.83
N ILE A 68 -9.17 -10.16 19.49
CA ILE A 68 -8.14 -9.35 18.84
C ILE A 68 -8.45 -7.86 19.01
N PHE A 69 -9.71 -7.46 18.83
CA PHE A 69 -10.17 -6.10 19.05
C PHE A 69 -9.93 -5.64 20.49
N ASP A 70 -10.34 -6.43 21.49
CA ASP A 70 -10.12 -6.12 22.90
C ASP A 70 -8.63 -5.91 23.24
N ARG A 71 -7.75 -6.62 22.53
CA ARG A 71 -6.31 -6.54 22.78
C ARG A 71 -5.61 -5.39 22.07
N TYR A 72 -6.00 -5.08 20.84
CA TYR A 72 -5.27 -4.16 19.96
C TYR A 72 -6.09 -2.96 19.48
N GLY A 73 -7.40 -2.94 19.71
CA GLY A 73 -8.29 -1.89 19.23
C GLY A 73 -8.47 -1.82 17.72
N VAL A 74 -8.03 -2.83 16.99
CA VAL A 74 -8.11 -2.85 15.52
C VAL A 74 -9.44 -3.45 15.07
N SER A 75 -10.20 -2.70 14.28
CA SER A 75 -11.53 -3.12 13.80
C SER A 75 -11.51 -4.48 13.10
N PRO A 76 -12.44 -5.40 13.43
CA PRO A 76 -12.61 -6.67 12.71
C PRO A 76 -12.77 -6.52 11.20
N SER A 77 -13.60 -5.58 10.74
CA SER A 77 -13.84 -5.33 9.32
C SER A 77 -12.57 -4.86 8.60
N LEU A 78 -11.72 -4.09 9.28
CA LEU A 78 -10.43 -3.68 8.74
C LEU A 78 -9.48 -4.86 8.55
N LEU A 79 -9.37 -5.75 9.54
CA LEU A 79 -8.53 -6.95 9.45
C LEU A 79 -9.02 -7.88 8.34
N LEU A 80 -10.35 -8.10 8.26
CA LEU A 80 -10.95 -8.89 7.20
C LEU A 80 -10.76 -8.28 5.82
N SER A 81 -10.78 -6.94 5.70
CA SER A 81 -10.55 -6.27 4.43
C SER A 81 -9.11 -6.43 3.95
N ILE A 82 -8.13 -6.32 4.83
CA ILE A 82 -6.72 -6.59 4.51
C ILE A 82 -6.57 -8.05 4.07
N TRP A 83 -7.09 -9.01 4.84
CA TRP A 83 -7.04 -10.43 4.49
C TRP A 83 -7.69 -10.74 3.14
N GLY A 84 -8.86 -10.12 2.87
CA GLY A 84 -9.54 -10.23 1.58
C GLY A 84 -8.74 -9.66 0.42
N ILE A 85 -8.06 -8.54 0.60
CA ILE A 85 -7.26 -7.89 -0.45
C ILE A 85 -5.94 -8.63 -0.68
N GLU A 86 -5.23 -9.00 0.38
CA GLU A 86 -3.91 -9.63 0.27
C GLU A 86 -3.96 -11.04 -0.36
N THR A 87 -4.90 -11.86 0.11
CA THR A 87 -4.91 -13.28 -0.27
C THR A 87 -6.26 -13.82 -0.67
N ASN A 88 -7.26 -12.96 -0.91
CA ASN A 88 -8.63 -13.39 -1.14
C ASN A 88 -9.08 -14.40 -0.08
N PHE A 89 -8.90 -14.03 1.18
CA PHE A 89 -9.19 -14.87 2.38
C PHE A 89 -8.42 -16.19 2.38
N GLY A 90 -7.12 -16.12 2.09
CA GLY A 90 -6.23 -17.27 2.10
C GLY A 90 -6.27 -18.16 0.85
N ARG A 91 -7.11 -17.84 -0.15
CA ARG A 91 -7.21 -18.64 -1.39
C ARG A 91 -6.04 -18.45 -2.33
N THR A 92 -5.32 -17.32 -2.24
CA THR A 92 -4.21 -16.94 -3.13
C THR A 92 -3.02 -16.40 -2.32
N THR A 93 -2.30 -17.28 -1.63
CA THR A 93 -1.16 -16.88 -0.78
C THR A 93 0.16 -16.72 -1.55
N GLY A 94 0.16 -17.00 -2.85
CA GLY A 94 1.34 -16.98 -3.71
C GLY A 94 1.92 -18.38 -3.98
N THR A 95 2.72 -18.48 -5.04
CA THR A 95 3.25 -19.75 -5.55
C THR A 95 4.78 -19.81 -5.57
N PHE A 96 5.47 -18.71 -5.30
CA PHE A 96 6.93 -18.68 -5.30
C PHE A 96 7.48 -19.21 -3.98
N PRO A 97 8.47 -20.15 -4.01
CA PRO A 97 9.17 -20.53 -2.79
C PRO A 97 9.85 -19.29 -2.19
N THR A 98 9.36 -18.82 -1.03
CA THR A 98 9.73 -17.52 -0.43
C THR A 98 11.25 -17.38 -0.30
N ARG A 99 11.94 -18.43 0.19
CA ARG A 99 13.40 -18.42 0.35
C ARG A 99 14.16 -18.25 -0.97
N SER A 100 13.68 -18.91 -2.05
CA SER A 100 14.29 -18.78 -3.39
C SER A 100 14.00 -17.42 -4.03
N ALA A 101 12.79 -16.90 -3.85
CA ALA A 101 12.44 -15.57 -4.34
C ALA A 101 13.30 -14.48 -3.68
N LEU A 102 13.44 -14.52 -2.36
CA LEU A 102 14.27 -13.58 -1.60
C LEU A 102 15.76 -13.71 -1.98
N ALA A 103 16.30 -14.94 -2.07
CA ALA A 103 17.68 -15.19 -2.47
C ALA A 103 17.95 -14.66 -3.90
N THR A 104 17.03 -14.88 -4.83
CA THR A 104 17.13 -14.37 -6.21
C THR A 104 17.21 -12.85 -6.24
N LEU A 105 16.32 -12.17 -5.50
CA LEU A 105 16.27 -10.70 -5.45
C LEU A 105 17.48 -10.10 -4.71
N ALA A 106 17.96 -10.76 -3.67
CA ALA A 106 19.17 -10.34 -2.95
C ALA A 106 20.42 -10.48 -3.81
N PHE A 107 20.54 -11.55 -4.59
CA PHE A 107 21.69 -11.80 -5.45
C PHE A 107 21.67 -10.97 -6.74
N ALA A 108 20.56 -11.00 -7.50
CA ALA A 108 20.49 -10.52 -8.87
C ALA A 108 19.37 -9.48 -9.15
N GLY A 109 18.57 -9.10 -8.16
CA GLY A 109 17.56 -8.05 -8.28
C GLY A 109 18.18 -6.68 -8.60
N ARG A 110 17.32 -5.66 -8.80
CA ARG A 110 17.77 -4.28 -9.05
C ARG A 110 18.74 -3.82 -7.95
N ALA A 111 19.90 -3.26 -8.34
CA ALA A 111 21.01 -2.97 -7.44
C ALA A 111 20.59 -2.18 -6.18
N ARG A 112 19.69 -1.17 -6.33
CA ARG A 112 19.19 -0.35 -5.23
C ARG A 112 18.37 -1.16 -4.21
N ARG A 113 17.76 -2.28 -4.63
CA ARG A 113 16.88 -3.11 -3.77
C ARG A 113 17.57 -4.32 -3.14
N ARG A 114 18.75 -4.70 -3.64
CA ARG A 114 19.48 -5.89 -3.12
C ARG A 114 19.74 -5.84 -1.62
N PRO A 115 20.20 -4.71 -1.02
CA PRO A 115 20.40 -4.65 0.42
C PRO A 115 19.14 -4.95 1.23
N TYR A 116 17.99 -4.43 0.78
CA TYR A 116 16.70 -4.71 1.40
C TYR A 116 16.37 -6.21 1.35
N PHE A 117 16.49 -6.86 0.19
CA PHE A 117 16.18 -8.29 0.07
C PHE A 117 17.19 -9.17 0.79
N THR A 118 18.45 -8.75 0.90
CA THR A 118 19.45 -9.43 1.73
C THR A 118 19.02 -9.42 3.20
N ALA A 119 18.58 -8.28 3.72
CA ALA A 119 18.05 -8.18 5.08
C ALA A 119 16.80 -9.06 5.27
N GLN A 120 15.87 -9.06 4.30
CA GLN A 120 14.69 -9.93 4.37
C GLN A 120 15.07 -11.42 4.39
N LEU A 121 16.09 -11.83 3.62
CA LEU A 121 16.58 -13.20 3.64
C LEU A 121 17.26 -13.56 4.97
N GLN A 122 17.94 -12.60 5.61
CA GLN A 122 18.48 -12.77 6.97
C GLN A 122 17.37 -13.03 7.99
N TYR A 123 16.31 -12.21 7.99
CA TYR A 123 15.14 -12.42 8.85
C TYR A 123 14.45 -13.77 8.55
N TYR A 124 14.35 -14.16 7.29
CA TYR A 124 13.83 -15.47 6.95
C TYR A 124 14.67 -16.60 7.59
N CYS A 125 15.99 -16.53 7.51
CA CYS A 125 16.89 -17.53 8.07
C CYS A 125 16.89 -17.58 9.60
N SER A 126 16.68 -16.45 10.29
CA SER A 126 16.66 -16.41 11.75
C SER A 126 15.32 -16.79 12.35
N GLU A 127 14.22 -16.33 11.76
CA GLU A 127 12.89 -16.39 12.39
C GLU A 127 11.96 -17.43 11.74
N ILE A 128 12.00 -17.57 10.40
CA ILE A 128 11.04 -18.41 9.69
C ILE A 128 11.62 -19.81 9.41
N TYR A 129 12.86 -19.87 8.95
CA TYR A 129 13.51 -21.14 8.63
C TYR A 129 13.53 -22.16 9.79
N PRO A 130 13.77 -21.76 11.05
CA PRO A 130 13.72 -22.71 12.18
C PRO A 130 12.33 -23.31 12.42
N LEU A 131 11.26 -22.65 11.98
CA LEU A 131 9.87 -23.11 12.17
C LEU A 131 9.44 -24.13 11.11
N GLN A 132 10.11 -24.16 9.97
CA GLN A 132 9.74 -25.04 8.85
C GLN A 132 10.16 -26.51 9.08
N GLY A 133 11.20 -26.77 9.87
CA GLY A 133 11.81 -28.10 9.96
C GLY A 133 12.25 -28.59 8.57
N GLU A 134 12.09 -29.90 8.30
CA GLU A 134 12.31 -30.50 6.97
C GLU A 134 11.07 -30.40 6.06
N GLY A 135 10.08 -29.58 6.43
CA GLY A 135 8.81 -29.45 5.72
C GLY A 135 8.91 -28.77 4.36
N LEU A 136 7.79 -28.78 3.63
CA LEU A 136 7.66 -28.11 2.33
C LEU A 136 7.97 -26.62 2.48
N PRO A 137 8.62 -26.01 1.46
CA PRO A 137 8.96 -24.59 1.52
C PRO A 137 7.69 -23.75 1.59
N ILE A 138 7.71 -22.72 2.44
CA ILE A 138 6.67 -21.69 2.47
C ILE A 138 6.67 -21.00 1.10
N CYS A 139 5.48 -20.91 0.49
CA CYS A 139 5.26 -20.16 -0.73
C CYS A 139 4.63 -18.81 -0.43
N GLY A 140 4.91 -17.86 -1.30
CA GLY A 140 4.42 -16.48 -1.18
C GLY A 140 4.44 -15.76 -2.51
N SER A 141 4.48 -14.42 -2.44
CA SER A 141 4.63 -13.56 -3.61
C SER A 141 6.02 -13.68 -4.23
N TRP A 142 6.17 -13.19 -5.46
CA TRP A 142 7.46 -13.12 -6.14
C TRP A 142 8.49 -12.25 -5.37
N ALA A 143 8.03 -11.33 -4.53
CA ALA A 143 8.86 -10.43 -3.73
C ALA A 143 9.13 -10.95 -2.30
N GLY A 144 8.66 -12.17 -1.95
CA GLY A 144 8.94 -12.82 -0.69
C GLY A 144 7.96 -12.55 0.45
N ALA A 145 6.86 -11.82 0.20
CA ALA A 145 5.76 -11.73 1.15
C ALA A 145 5.00 -13.05 1.23
N SER A 146 4.58 -13.50 2.41
CA SER A 146 3.97 -14.81 2.60
C SER A 146 2.92 -14.85 3.70
N GLY A 147 2.16 -15.94 3.74
CA GLY A 147 1.08 -16.16 4.69
C GLY A 147 -0.21 -15.43 4.34
N HIS A 148 -1.23 -15.59 5.17
CA HIS A 148 -2.57 -15.02 4.96
C HIS A 148 -2.56 -13.49 4.80
N MET A 149 -1.65 -12.81 5.49
CA MET A 149 -1.55 -11.34 5.51
C MET A 149 -0.37 -10.80 4.72
N GLN A 150 0.30 -11.64 3.90
CA GLN A 150 1.41 -11.27 3.03
C GLN A 150 2.53 -10.50 3.76
N PHE A 151 2.95 -10.99 4.90
CA PHE A 151 4.06 -10.39 5.65
C PHE A 151 5.41 -10.65 5.00
N MET A 152 6.25 -9.62 4.98
CA MET A 152 7.68 -9.78 4.76
C MET A 152 8.33 -10.42 5.99
N PRO A 153 9.46 -11.15 5.84
CA PRO A 153 10.15 -11.79 6.96
C PRO A 153 10.46 -10.86 8.14
N GLU A 154 10.89 -9.63 7.88
CA GLU A 154 11.10 -8.63 8.92
C GLU A 154 9.82 -8.26 9.66
N THR A 155 8.71 -8.10 8.92
CA THR A 155 7.40 -7.80 9.51
C THR A 155 6.96 -8.96 10.41
N TYR A 156 7.13 -10.19 9.97
CA TYR A 156 6.88 -11.38 10.78
C TYR A 156 7.74 -11.41 12.05
N ALA A 157 9.04 -11.16 11.92
CA ALA A 157 9.98 -11.14 13.05
C ALA A 157 9.58 -10.12 14.14
N LYS A 158 9.10 -8.96 13.72
CA LYS A 158 8.74 -7.86 14.62
C LYS A 158 7.34 -7.97 15.20
N PHE A 159 6.39 -8.46 14.41
CA PHE A 159 4.96 -8.37 14.73
C PHE A 159 4.22 -9.70 14.74
N GLY A 160 4.89 -10.81 14.48
CA GLY A 160 4.30 -12.14 14.61
C GLY A 160 3.77 -12.35 16.03
N ALA A 161 2.44 -12.57 16.17
CA ALA A 161 1.78 -12.71 17.44
C ALA A 161 0.86 -13.94 17.39
N PRO A 162 1.12 -14.97 18.22
CA PRO A 162 0.24 -16.14 18.28
C PRO A 162 -1.08 -15.78 18.95
N TYR A 163 -2.17 -16.29 18.43
CA TYR A 163 -3.49 -16.16 19.05
C TYR A 163 -3.56 -16.96 20.36
N SER A 164 -3.01 -18.16 20.37
CA SER A 164 -2.76 -18.94 21.59
C SER A 164 -1.44 -18.51 22.24
N SER A 165 -1.36 -18.63 23.56
CA SER A 165 -0.19 -18.18 24.34
C SER A 165 1.07 -19.04 24.21
N SER A 166 1.09 -20.04 23.34
CA SER A 166 2.20 -21.00 23.20
C SER A 166 2.83 -20.99 21.81
N GLY A 167 4.12 -20.72 21.77
CA GLY A 167 4.95 -20.84 20.56
C GLY A 167 4.93 -19.63 19.63
N PRO A 168 5.65 -19.73 18.50
CA PRO A 168 5.67 -18.71 17.46
C PRO A 168 4.35 -18.66 16.68
N ALA A 169 3.99 -17.50 16.13
CA ALA A 169 2.80 -17.36 15.31
C ALA A 169 2.89 -18.16 14.01
N ASN A 170 1.86 -18.90 13.68
CA ASN A 170 1.76 -19.62 12.42
C ASN A 170 0.86 -18.86 11.43
N ILE A 171 1.37 -17.79 10.84
CA ILE A 171 0.63 -16.93 9.90
C ILE A 171 0.30 -17.60 8.56
N TRP A 172 0.81 -18.80 8.30
CA TRP A 172 0.63 -19.55 7.05
C TRP A 172 -0.53 -20.54 7.12
N ALA A 173 -0.81 -21.12 8.29
CA ALA A 173 -1.83 -22.15 8.48
C ALA A 173 -2.89 -21.79 9.54
N SER A 174 -2.63 -20.81 10.41
CA SER A 174 -3.56 -20.34 11.42
C SER A 174 -4.09 -18.96 11.06
N ILE A 175 -5.36 -18.90 10.68
CA ILE A 175 -6.06 -17.63 10.42
C ILE A 175 -6.05 -16.74 11.66
N PRO A 176 -6.38 -17.22 12.88
CA PRO A 176 -6.32 -16.38 14.09
C PRO A 176 -4.92 -15.79 14.35
N ASP A 177 -3.84 -16.57 14.13
CA ASP A 177 -2.47 -16.04 14.30
C ASP A 177 -2.16 -14.96 13.26
N ALA A 178 -2.60 -15.15 12.02
CA ALA A 178 -2.39 -14.17 10.96
C ALA A 178 -3.13 -12.86 11.25
N LEU A 179 -4.41 -12.93 11.67
CA LEU A 179 -5.22 -11.77 12.05
C LEU A 179 -4.63 -11.06 13.28
N MET A 180 -4.21 -11.83 14.30
CA MET A 180 -3.59 -11.31 15.52
C MET A 180 -2.27 -10.58 15.19
N SER A 181 -1.45 -11.16 14.32
CA SER A 181 -0.19 -10.55 13.87
C SER A 181 -0.42 -9.24 13.10
N ALA A 182 -1.42 -9.20 12.22
CA ALA A 182 -1.77 -7.99 11.49
C ALA A 182 -2.30 -6.89 12.44
N ALA A 183 -3.10 -7.26 13.43
CA ALA A 183 -3.58 -6.32 14.45
C ALA A 183 -2.42 -5.76 15.29
N ASN A 184 -1.48 -6.61 15.69
CA ASN A 184 -0.28 -6.19 16.41
C ASN A 184 0.55 -5.19 15.58
N TYR A 185 0.74 -5.45 14.29
CA TYR A 185 1.42 -4.54 13.38
C TYR A 185 0.70 -3.18 13.29
N LEU A 186 -0.61 -3.19 13.01
CA LEU A 186 -1.38 -1.95 12.83
C LEU A 186 -1.45 -1.11 14.10
N ALA A 187 -1.60 -1.74 15.27
CA ALA A 187 -1.58 -1.06 16.56
C ALA A 187 -0.20 -0.44 16.84
N ALA A 188 0.89 -1.13 16.52
CA ALA A 188 2.25 -0.60 16.65
C ALA A 188 2.51 0.60 15.72
N GLU A 189 1.86 0.64 14.55
CA GLU A 189 1.91 1.77 13.62
C GLU A 189 0.89 2.88 13.96
N GLY A 190 0.20 2.79 15.12
CA GLY A 190 -0.63 3.87 15.66
C GLY A 190 -2.11 3.80 15.33
N LEU A 191 -2.63 2.64 14.93
CA LEU A 191 -4.06 2.44 14.75
C LEU A 191 -4.70 2.07 16.10
N HIS A 192 -5.76 2.79 16.49
CA HIS A 192 -6.44 2.64 17.78
C HIS A 192 -7.95 2.49 17.64
N GLU A 193 -8.58 2.06 18.72
CA GLU A 193 -10.02 1.83 18.82
C GLU A 193 -10.85 3.07 18.43
N GLY A 194 -11.92 2.80 17.68
CA GLY A 194 -12.91 3.79 17.27
C GLY A 194 -12.46 4.71 16.15
N ASP A 195 -11.39 4.38 15.47
CA ASP A 195 -10.86 5.17 14.39
C ASP A 195 -11.64 4.97 13.09
N CYS A 196 -12.24 6.06 12.60
CA CYS A 196 -12.83 6.09 11.28
C CYS A 196 -11.76 6.47 10.25
N LEU A 197 -11.50 5.56 9.32
CA LEU A 197 -10.45 5.77 8.30
C LEU A 197 -10.82 6.84 7.28
N ILE A 198 -12.11 6.97 6.95
CA ILE A 198 -12.60 7.93 5.95
C ILE A 198 -13.57 8.87 6.63
N LYS A 199 -13.33 10.16 6.50
CA LYS A 199 -14.24 11.21 6.96
C LYS A 199 -14.81 11.99 5.78
N LYS A 200 -16.04 12.47 5.92
CA LYS A 200 -16.61 13.43 4.96
C LYS A 200 -16.15 14.84 5.38
N PRO A 201 -15.34 15.51 4.56
CA PRO A 201 -15.01 16.90 4.84
C PRO A 201 -16.18 17.79 4.46
N ASN A 202 -16.53 18.75 5.32
CA ASN A 202 -17.32 19.91 4.92
C ASN A 202 -16.32 21.02 4.56
N ILE A 203 -16.12 21.26 3.27
CA ILE A 203 -15.18 22.26 2.75
C ILE A 203 -15.98 23.52 2.46
N GLU A 204 -15.84 24.54 3.31
CA GLU A 204 -16.54 25.83 3.19
C GLU A 204 -15.84 26.80 2.23
N THR A 205 -14.54 26.60 2.01
CA THR A 205 -13.72 27.44 1.13
C THR A 205 -12.85 26.58 0.22
N ASP A 206 -12.49 27.12 -0.94
CA ASP A 206 -11.47 26.47 -1.77
C ASP A 206 -10.11 26.52 -1.05
N ILE A 207 -9.66 25.37 -0.59
CA ILE A 207 -8.40 25.24 0.13
C ILE A 207 -7.20 24.99 -0.80
N GLY A 208 -7.40 24.95 -2.13
CA GLY A 208 -6.38 24.55 -3.10
C GLY A 208 -5.85 23.12 -2.83
N TYR A 209 -4.85 22.67 -3.57
CA TYR A 209 -4.26 21.32 -3.45
C TYR A 209 -2.92 21.30 -2.71
N SER A 210 -2.41 22.45 -2.27
CA SER A 210 -1.11 22.57 -1.59
C SER A 210 -1.05 21.86 -0.24
N TRP A 211 -2.18 21.44 0.31
CA TRP A 211 -2.31 20.71 1.57
C TRP A 211 -2.65 19.23 1.41
N ASP A 212 -2.63 18.73 0.17
CA ASP A 212 -2.88 17.32 -0.10
C ASP A 212 -1.64 16.48 0.20
N GLY A 213 -1.89 15.29 0.73
CA GLY A 213 -0.88 14.29 1.04
C GLY A 213 -0.63 14.11 2.52
N ILE A 214 -0.03 12.95 2.80
CA ILE A 214 0.20 12.46 4.16
C ILE A 214 1.13 13.37 4.98
N ASN A 215 2.04 14.09 4.35
CA ASN A 215 2.96 15.01 5.03
C ASN A 215 2.26 16.24 5.62
N TYR A 216 1.01 16.49 5.25
CA TYR A 216 0.21 17.61 5.74
C TYR A 216 -0.83 17.20 6.78
N ALA A 217 -0.67 16.02 7.37
CA ALA A 217 -1.54 15.55 8.45
C ALA A 217 -1.55 16.56 9.61
N ALA A 218 -2.75 17.00 9.99
CA ALA A 218 -2.96 18.04 10.99
C ALA A 218 -4.22 17.74 11.82
N ASP A 219 -4.29 18.34 13.00
CA ASP A 219 -5.47 18.29 13.85
C ASP A 219 -6.66 19.12 13.28
N THR A 220 -7.81 18.94 13.89
CA THR A 220 -9.05 19.63 13.50
C THR A 220 -8.97 21.15 13.57
N THR A 221 -8.17 21.69 14.51
CA THR A 221 -7.99 23.14 14.68
C THR A 221 -7.26 23.75 13.47
N VAL A 222 -6.26 23.04 12.97
CA VAL A 222 -5.53 23.45 11.76
C VAL A 222 -6.42 23.34 10.53
N TRP A 223 -7.20 22.26 10.40
CA TRP A 223 -8.13 22.09 9.29
C TRP A 223 -9.25 23.13 9.31
N ALA A 224 -9.80 23.47 10.49
CA ALA A 224 -10.80 24.52 10.62
C ALA A 224 -10.27 25.89 10.16
N LYS A 225 -9.01 26.24 10.48
CA LYS A 225 -8.35 27.47 9.97
C LYS A 225 -8.18 27.48 8.45
N ARG A 226 -8.18 26.31 7.81
CA ARG A 226 -8.16 26.16 6.35
C ARG A 226 -9.57 26.14 5.73
N GLY A 227 -10.64 26.29 6.53
CA GLY A 227 -12.01 26.25 6.06
C GLY A 227 -12.58 24.84 5.89
N VAL A 228 -11.98 23.84 6.54
CA VAL A 228 -12.46 22.46 6.52
C VAL A 228 -12.99 22.08 7.89
N LYS A 229 -14.27 21.73 7.96
CA LYS A 229 -14.89 21.14 9.15
C LYS A 229 -14.92 19.61 8.97
N ILE A 230 -14.59 18.91 10.04
CA ILE A 230 -14.57 17.45 10.07
C ILE A 230 -15.66 17.00 11.03
N GLU A 231 -16.68 16.34 10.47
CA GLU A 231 -17.76 15.78 11.27
C GLU A 231 -17.26 14.62 12.13
N ASP A 232 -17.75 14.52 13.36
CA ASP A 232 -17.38 13.47 14.33
C ASP A 232 -15.86 13.30 14.54
N ALA A 233 -15.13 14.40 14.43
CA ALA A 233 -13.69 14.38 14.69
C ALA A 233 -13.39 14.17 16.17
N LYS A 234 -12.36 13.40 16.45
CA LYS A 234 -11.88 13.18 17.81
C LYS A 234 -10.80 14.20 18.17
N ASP A 235 -10.77 14.59 19.44
CA ASP A 235 -9.72 15.46 19.96
C ASP A 235 -8.34 14.80 19.84
N GLY A 236 -7.39 15.52 19.30
CA GLY A 236 -6.00 15.06 19.12
C GLY A 236 -5.78 14.16 17.90
N GLU A 237 -6.83 13.73 17.21
CA GLU A 237 -6.67 12.96 15.97
C GLU A 237 -6.18 13.86 14.84
N LYS A 238 -5.28 13.33 14.02
CA LYS A 238 -4.78 14.00 12.82
C LYS A 238 -5.48 13.47 11.58
N TYR A 239 -5.71 14.37 10.65
CA TYR A 239 -6.32 14.08 9.36
C TYR A 239 -5.44 14.60 8.24
N PHE A 240 -5.49 13.94 7.08
CA PHE A 240 -4.84 14.41 5.87
C PHE A 240 -5.77 14.24 4.67
N CYS A 241 -5.65 15.14 3.72
CA CYS A 241 -6.45 15.12 2.49
C CYS A 241 -5.69 14.42 1.37
N VAL A 242 -6.39 13.69 0.53
CA VAL A 242 -5.84 13.11 -0.70
C VAL A 242 -6.79 13.38 -1.87
N SER A 243 -6.22 13.70 -3.02
CA SER A 243 -6.91 13.89 -4.30
C SER A 243 -6.26 12.99 -5.35
N PRO A 244 -6.62 11.70 -5.40
CA PRO A 244 -5.91 10.69 -6.22
C PRO A 244 -5.85 11.00 -7.71
N VAL A 245 -6.77 11.84 -8.20
CA VAL A 245 -6.83 12.32 -9.59
C VAL A 245 -6.98 13.85 -9.67
N GLY A 246 -6.43 14.55 -8.68
CA GLY A 246 -6.49 16.00 -8.61
C GLY A 246 -7.93 16.54 -8.71
N ARG A 247 -8.13 17.58 -9.50
CA ARG A 247 -9.44 18.22 -9.76
C ARG A 247 -10.47 17.34 -10.46
N HIS A 248 -10.05 16.20 -10.99
CA HIS A 248 -10.93 15.27 -11.72
C HIS A 248 -11.61 14.22 -10.81
N GLY A 249 -11.44 14.33 -9.50
CA GLY A 249 -12.01 13.38 -8.56
C GLY A 249 -12.32 13.96 -7.19
N PRO A 250 -12.76 13.11 -6.27
CA PRO A 250 -13.08 13.52 -4.93
C PRO A 250 -11.82 13.90 -4.16
N ARG A 251 -11.99 14.85 -3.27
CA ARG A 251 -11.09 15.07 -2.15
C ARG A 251 -11.52 14.18 -1.00
N ILE A 252 -10.63 13.35 -0.54
CA ILE A 252 -10.91 12.36 0.50
C ILE A 252 -10.09 12.71 1.73
N LEU A 253 -10.79 12.92 2.85
CA LEU A 253 -10.15 13.16 4.12
C LEU A 253 -9.99 11.82 4.86
N LEU A 254 -8.76 11.50 5.20
CA LEU A 254 -8.37 10.29 5.88
C LEU A 254 -7.95 10.61 7.31
N GLY A 255 -8.38 9.81 8.28
CA GLY A 255 -7.90 9.88 9.66
C GLY A 255 -6.43 9.46 9.76
N GLY A 256 -5.77 9.85 10.85
CA GLY A 256 -4.36 9.56 11.08
C GLY A 256 -4.03 8.06 11.07
N GLN A 257 -5.02 7.21 11.34
CA GLN A 257 -4.88 5.76 11.32
C GLN A 257 -4.72 5.18 9.91
N ALA A 258 -5.12 5.90 8.88
CA ALA A 258 -4.80 5.56 7.50
C ALA A 258 -3.28 5.58 7.24
N LEU A 259 -2.50 6.25 8.12
CA LEU A 259 -1.05 6.18 8.10
C LEU A 259 -0.54 4.77 8.42
N ALA A 260 -1.16 4.05 9.36
CA ALA A 260 -0.81 2.66 9.65
C ALA A 260 -1.04 1.76 8.43
N LEU A 261 -2.15 1.93 7.71
CA LEU A 261 -2.38 1.23 6.45
C LEU A 261 -1.35 1.61 5.37
N TYR A 262 -0.94 2.88 5.32
CA TYR A 262 0.08 3.32 4.40
C TYR A 262 1.47 2.76 4.75
N GLN A 263 1.75 2.44 6.01
CA GLN A 263 2.98 1.71 6.38
C GLN A 263 2.89 0.25 5.93
N TYR A 264 1.69 -0.35 6.00
CA TYR A 264 1.45 -1.71 5.52
C TYR A 264 1.72 -1.84 4.00
N ASN A 265 1.17 -0.91 3.24
CA ASN A 265 1.42 -0.80 1.80
C ASN A 265 1.50 0.69 1.41
N ARG A 266 2.65 1.12 0.86
CA ARG A 266 2.98 2.52 0.51
C ARG A 266 2.19 3.02 -0.71
N SER A 267 0.87 2.80 -0.71
CA SER A 267 -0.05 3.18 -1.78
C SER A 267 -1.33 3.80 -1.21
N ILE A 268 -1.63 5.03 -1.59
CA ILE A 268 -2.92 5.68 -1.25
C ILE A 268 -4.10 4.89 -1.82
N ASN A 269 -3.96 4.36 -3.03
CA ASN A 269 -5.02 3.54 -3.64
C ASN A 269 -5.31 2.28 -2.82
N TYR A 270 -4.26 1.67 -2.23
CA TYR A 270 -4.41 0.55 -1.31
C TYR A 270 -5.17 0.96 -0.05
N VAL A 271 -4.77 2.06 0.58
CA VAL A 271 -5.47 2.60 1.77
C VAL A 271 -6.95 2.82 1.47
N LEU A 272 -7.27 3.43 0.33
CA LEU A 272 -8.66 3.66 -0.09
C LEU A 272 -9.41 2.35 -0.36
N ALA A 273 -8.78 1.37 -1.01
CA ALA A 273 -9.40 0.08 -1.29
C ALA A 273 -9.71 -0.70 0.01
N VAL A 274 -8.75 -0.75 0.95
CA VAL A 274 -8.94 -1.38 2.26
C VAL A 274 -10.06 -0.68 3.03
N SER A 275 -10.04 0.64 3.09
CA SER A 275 -11.03 1.43 3.81
C SER A 275 -12.45 1.27 3.21
N LYS A 276 -12.56 1.25 1.87
CA LYS A 276 -13.83 1.00 1.18
C LYS A 276 -14.37 -0.39 1.49
N LEU A 277 -13.53 -1.42 1.39
CA LEU A 277 -13.94 -2.79 1.66
C LEU A 277 -14.34 -2.98 3.13
N ALA A 278 -13.62 -2.40 4.09
CA ALA A 278 -13.97 -2.43 5.50
C ALA A 278 -15.35 -1.80 5.74
N THR A 279 -15.61 -0.63 5.16
CA THR A 279 -16.93 0.02 5.22
C THR A 279 -18.04 -0.86 4.63
N MET A 280 -17.77 -1.56 3.52
CA MET A 280 -18.76 -2.47 2.90
C MET A 280 -19.01 -3.72 3.76
N ILE A 281 -17.99 -4.25 4.44
CA ILE A 281 -18.14 -5.37 5.39
C ILE A 281 -19.02 -4.94 6.57
N ASP A 282 -18.86 -3.73 7.08
CA ASP A 282 -19.71 -3.16 8.15
C ASP A 282 -21.13 -2.81 7.68
N GLY A 283 -21.45 -3.05 6.41
CA GLY A 283 -22.78 -2.77 5.82
C GLY A 283 -22.96 -1.32 5.37
N GLY A 284 -21.92 -0.52 5.41
CA GLY A 284 -21.89 0.85 4.90
C GLY A 284 -21.67 0.90 3.38
N TYR A 285 -21.68 2.13 2.88
CA TYR A 285 -21.47 2.42 1.46
C TYR A 285 -20.51 3.60 1.29
N VAL A 286 -19.60 3.48 0.35
CA VAL A 286 -18.68 4.55 -0.05
C VAL A 286 -18.85 4.79 -1.54
N ASP A 287 -19.31 5.97 -1.88
CA ASP A 287 -19.38 6.45 -3.27
C ASP A 287 -18.41 7.62 -3.45
N TRP A 288 -17.45 7.42 -4.29
CA TRP A 288 -16.55 8.47 -4.74
C TRP A 288 -16.86 8.78 -6.20
N SER A 289 -17.35 9.98 -6.45
CA SER A 289 -17.62 10.46 -7.81
C SER A 289 -16.32 10.72 -8.55
N TRP A 290 -15.92 9.77 -9.41
CA TRP A 290 -14.74 9.89 -10.25
C TRP A 290 -15.09 10.41 -11.64
N ASP A 291 -14.34 11.38 -12.15
CA ASP A 291 -14.32 11.63 -13.60
C ASP A 291 -13.45 10.56 -14.30
N ARG A 292 -14.13 9.49 -14.71
CA ARG A 292 -13.46 8.35 -15.35
C ARG A 292 -12.89 8.66 -16.75
N THR A 293 -13.13 9.87 -17.28
CA THR A 293 -12.52 10.33 -18.53
C THR A 293 -11.10 10.86 -18.32
N ALA A 294 -10.77 11.27 -17.09
CA ALA A 294 -9.44 11.74 -16.71
C ALA A 294 -8.48 10.58 -16.41
N ARG A 295 -8.23 9.74 -17.41
CA ARG A 295 -7.31 8.60 -17.23
C ARG A 295 -5.89 9.04 -16.88
N PRO A 296 -5.16 8.26 -16.08
CA PRO A 296 -3.73 8.48 -15.86
C PRO A 296 -2.94 8.41 -17.17
N LEU A 297 -1.83 9.14 -17.22
CA LEU A 297 -0.86 9.04 -18.30
C LEU A 297 -0.15 7.68 -18.27
N GLY A 298 0.10 7.10 -19.43
CA GLY A 298 0.98 5.94 -19.58
C GLY A 298 2.46 6.32 -19.46
N ILE A 299 3.34 5.34 -19.33
CA ILE A 299 4.79 5.54 -19.14
C ILE A 299 5.38 6.45 -20.22
N SER A 300 5.04 6.21 -21.49
CA SER A 300 5.51 7.05 -22.61
C SER A 300 5.01 8.49 -22.50
N GLU A 301 3.75 8.68 -22.10
CA GLU A 301 3.16 10.01 -21.94
C GLU A 301 3.77 10.75 -20.74
N ILE A 302 4.13 10.04 -19.67
CA ILE A 302 4.83 10.60 -18.51
C ILE A 302 6.25 11.03 -18.92
N THR A 303 6.96 10.19 -19.70
CA THR A 303 8.28 10.53 -20.24
C THR A 303 8.21 11.79 -21.11
N ASP A 304 7.22 11.88 -21.99
CA ASP A 304 6.96 13.08 -22.80
C ASP A 304 6.70 14.30 -21.93
N LEU A 305 5.86 14.16 -20.89
CA LEU A 305 5.55 15.24 -19.95
C LEU A 305 6.80 15.75 -19.22
N GLN A 306 7.62 14.84 -18.70
CA GLN A 306 8.88 15.18 -18.01
C GLN A 306 9.83 15.93 -18.94
N SER A 307 9.94 15.48 -20.20
CA SER A 307 10.75 16.16 -21.22
C SER A 307 10.23 17.57 -21.49
N VAL A 308 8.94 17.72 -21.76
CA VAL A 308 8.33 19.02 -22.08
C VAL A 308 8.44 19.99 -20.89
N LEU A 309 8.19 19.53 -19.68
CA LEU A 309 8.36 20.33 -18.46
C LEU A 309 9.82 20.83 -18.32
N THR A 310 10.79 19.96 -18.57
CA THR A 310 12.21 20.32 -18.51
C THR A 310 12.57 21.34 -19.58
N ASP A 311 12.10 21.16 -20.81
CA ASP A 311 12.33 22.09 -21.91
C ASP A 311 11.71 23.48 -21.65
N LEU A 312 10.61 23.53 -20.90
CA LEU A 312 9.96 24.78 -20.47
C LEU A 312 10.61 25.40 -19.22
N GLY A 313 11.67 24.79 -18.68
CA GLY A 313 12.45 25.30 -17.55
C GLY A 313 11.96 24.85 -16.18
N TYR A 314 11.02 23.92 -16.10
CA TYR A 314 10.59 23.32 -14.83
C TYR A 314 11.48 22.12 -14.47
N ASN A 315 11.84 21.98 -13.19
CA ASN A 315 12.63 20.83 -12.74
C ASN A 315 11.72 19.60 -12.50
N ALA A 316 11.54 18.80 -13.56
CA ALA A 316 10.70 17.61 -13.50
C ALA A 316 11.41 16.34 -12.95
N GLY A 317 12.70 16.45 -12.60
CA GLY A 317 13.53 15.31 -12.21
C GLY A 317 14.00 14.49 -13.42
N ALA A 318 14.20 13.19 -13.23
CA ALA A 318 14.61 12.28 -14.30
C ALA A 318 13.46 12.05 -15.30
N THR A 319 13.81 11.94 -16.59
CA THR A 319 12.86 11.58 -17.66
C THR A 319 12.76 10.05 -17.76
N ASP A 320 12.16 9.43 -16.76
CA ASP A 320 12.15 7.96 -16.56
C ASP A 320 10.75 7.33 -16.65
N GLY A 321 9.71 8.16 -16.90
CA GLY A 321 8.32 7.69 -16.96
C GLY A 321 7.69 7.41 -15.59
N ILE A 322 8.32 7.87 -14.49
CA ILE A 322 7.83 7.70 -13.13
C ILE A 322 7.47 9.05 -12.52
N ILE A 323 6.22 9.21 -12.07
CA ILE A 323 5.78 10.43 -11.40
C ILE A 323 6.35 10.43 -9.97
N GLY A 324 7.45 11.14 -9.78
CA GLY A 324 8.07 11.38 -8.48
C GLY A 324 7.72 12.77 -7.92
N PRO A 325 8.19 13.08 -6.71
CA PRO A 325 7.94 14.39 -6.06
C PRO A 325 8.37 15.60 -6.89
N ASP A 326 9.47 15.48 -7.65
CA ASP A 326 9.96 16.56 -8.53
C ASP A 326 9.03 16.75 -9.71
N THR A 327 8.56 15.66 -10.34
CA THR A 327 7.57 15.72 -11.43
C THR A 327 6.27 16.37 -10.95
N VAL A 328 5.74 15.95 -9.78
CA VAL A 328 4.52 16.55 -9.20
C VAL A 328 4.71 18.05 -8.98
N ARG A 329 5.83 18.46 -8.42
CA ARG A 329 6.15 19.88 -8.18
C ARG A 329 6.22 20.68 -9.48
N ALA A 330 6.87 20.13 -10.52
CA ALA A 330 6.97 20.76 -11.82
C ALA A 330 5.58 20.89 -12.50
N VAL A 331 4.73 19.87 -12.36
CA VAL A 331 3.33 19.91 -12.80
C VAL A 331 2.57 21.04 -12.10
N MET A 332 2.66 21.14 -10.77
CA MET A 332 1.99 22.22 -10.00
C MET A 332 2.46 23.62 -10.45
N GLN A 333 3.76 23.78 -10.69
CA GLN A 333 4.32 25.05 -11.18
C GLN A 333 3.80 25.39 -12.58
N ALA A 334 3.75 24.42 -13.47
CA ALA A 334 3.23 24.59 -14.82
C ALA A 334 1.73 24.94 -14.80
N GLN A 335 0.93 24.23 -13.99
CA GLN A 335 -0.49 24.51 -13.78
C GLN A 335 -0.71 25.94 -13.26
N THR A 336 0.09 26.38 -12.29
CA THR A 336 0.07 27.77 -11.79
C THR A 336 0.38 28.77 -12.91
N GLY A 337 1.40 28.49 -13.73
CA GLY A 337 1.76 29.35 -14.88
C GLY A 337 0.67 29.43 -15.95
N LEU A 338 -0.17 28.40 -16.05
CA LEU A 338 -1.32 28.35 -16.96
C LEU A 338 -2.61 28.96 -16.35
N GLY A 339 -2.59 29.37 -15.07
CA GLY A 339 -3.76 29.90 -14.36
C GLY A 339 -4.84 28.86 -14.10
N ILE A 340 -4.49 27.59 -13.99
CA ILE A 340 -5.39 26.48 -13.60
C ILE A 340 -5.00 25.97 -12.22
N ASP A 341 -5.92 25.24 -11.59
CA ASP A 341 -5.69 24.66 -10.25
C ASP A 341 -4.43 23.80 -10.23
N ALA A 342 -3.51 24.15 -9.33
CA ALA A 342 -2.25 23.46 -9.15
C ALA A 342 -2.43 22.21 -8.30
N ASP A 343 -3.08 21.18 -8.85
CA ASP A 343 -3.40 19.93 -8.18
C ASP A 343 -2.27 18.88 -8.26
N GLY A 344 -1.24 19.13 -9.07
CA GLY A 344 -0.12 18.22 -9.29
C GLY A 344 -0.48 16.95 -10.06
N TYR A 345 -1.74 16.80 -10.50
CA TYR A 345 -2.16 15.65 -11.30
C TYR A 345 -1.88 15.90 -12.79
N PRO A 346 -1.04 15.05 -13.43
CA PRO A 346 -0.74 15.19 -14.83
C PRO A 346 -1.82 14.48 -15.67
N ASP A 347 -2.60 15.23 -16.41
CA ASP A 347 -3.59 14.71 -17.36
C ASP A 347 -3.17 14.96 -18.81
N LEU A 348 -3.91 14.33 -19.73
CA LEU A 348 -3.68 14.48 -21.18
C LEU A 348 -3.89 15.93 -21.66
N GLY A 349 -4.83 16.65 -21.07
CA GLY A 349 -5.11 18.05 -21.40
C GLY A 349 -3.91 18.93 -21.06
N LEU A 350 -3.34 18.76 -19.86
CA LEU A 350 -2.11 19.45 -19.46
C LEU A 350 -0.95 19.13 -20.39
N LEU A 351 -0.71 17.85 -20.70
CA LEU A 351 0.36 17.45 -21.62
C LEU A 351 0.18 18.09 -23.01
N ALA A 352 -1.03 18.07 -23.54
CA ALA A 352 -1.33 18.69 -24.85
C ALA A 352 -1.09 20.20 -24.80
N CYS A 353 -1.55 20.89 -23.76
CA CYS A 353 -1.35 22.33 -23.58
C CYS A 353 0.14 22.69 -23.48
N LEU A 354 0.92 21.98 -22.65
CA LEU A 354 2.36 22.23 -22.51
C LEU A 354 3.14 22.00 -23.83
N LYS A 355 2.74 20.99 -24.62
CA LYS A 355 3.34 20.76 -25.96
C LYS A 355 3.12 21.96 -26.90
N THR A 356 2.00 22.68 -26.79
CA THR A 356 1.77 23.89 -27.63
C THR A 356 2.60 25.09 -27.22
N LEU A 357 3.04 25.15 -25.95
CA LEU A 357 3.90 26.25 -25.46
C LEU A 357 5.38 26.09 -25.84
N LYS A 358 5.78 24.92 -26.32
CA LYS A 358 7.16 24.63 -26.75
C LYS A 358 7.47 25.20 -28.12
N TYR A 359 6.46 25.57 -28.89
CA TYR A 359 6.57 26.12 -30.26
C TYR A 359 6.08 27.57 -30.33
#